data_d337328c65aa3fa72df9205fe3d8a500
#
_entry.id   d337328c65aa3fa72df9205fe3d8a500
#
_cell.length_a   1.000
_cell.length_b   1.000
_cell.length_c   1.000
_cell.angle_alpha   90.00
_cell.angle_beta   90.00
_cell.angle_gamma   90.00
#
_symmetry.space_group_name_H-M   'P 1'
#
loop_
_entity.id
_entity.type
_entity.pdbx_description
1 polymer ?
#
loop_
_entity_poly.entity_id
_entity_poly.type
_entity_poly.pdbx_seq_one_letter_code
_entity_poly.pdbx_strand_id
1 'polypeptide(L)'
;MTVILVRHGRSTSNTAHTLAGRSAGVDLDDKGRAQAQELVDRLAGLPIKALVRSPLLRCERTLEPLAAALGLTPVVDERIVEVDYGSWTGRPLGELFKEPLWSVVQQQPSAAIFPDGEGLADVQARAVAAVREHDRRLAEQNDGADVLWVACSHGDVIKAIVADALGLHLDGFQRITADPASCSVIRYTAMRPFVVHVNHTGPALASALSAPPTPDHDGSAPSAGDAVVGGSTD
;
A
#
# COMPACT_ATOMS: atom_id res chain seq x y z
N MET A 1 -5.91 -4.28 13.87
CA MET A 1 -5.31 -5.03 12.77
C MET A 1 -4.24 -4.21 12.09
N THR A 2 -3.20 -4.86 11.59
CA THR A 2 -2.09 -4.15 10.96
C THR A 2 -1.95 -4.60 9.51
N VAL A 3 -2.09 -3.67 8.56
CA VAL A 3 -1.86 -3.91 7.13
C VAL A 3 -0.48 -3.44 6.70
N ILE A 4 0.21 -4.27 5.92
CA ILE A 4 1.39 -3.89 5.15
C ILE A 4 0.97 -3.69 3.70
N LEU A 5 0.93 -2.44 3.26
CA LEU A 5 0.69 -2.07 1.86
C LEU A 5 2.00 -2.21 1.10
N VAL A 6 2.03 -3.07 0.10
CA VAL A 6 3.20 -3.31 -0.74
C VAL A 6 2.93 -2.79 -2.14
N ARG A 7 3.73 -1.84 -2.63
CA ARG A 7 3.69 -1.50 -4.05
C ARG A 7 4.33 -2.63 -4.85
N HIS A 8 3.73 -3.01 -5.99
CA HIS A 8 4.35 -3.99 -6.87
C HIS A 8 5.81 -3.66 -7.18
N GLY A 9 6.64 -4.66 -7.44
CA GLY A 9 8.02 -4.51 -7.86
C GLY A 9 8.15 -3.72 -9.17
N ARG A 10 9.36 -3.28 -9.53
CA ARG A 10 9.58 -2.53 -10.76
C ARG A 10 9.10 -3.32 -11.97
N SER A 11 8.24 -2.68 -12.77
CA SER A 11 7.66 -3.28 -13.97
C SER A 11 8.37 -2.82 -15.24
N THR A 12 8.12 -3.53 -16.33
CA THR A 12 8.59 -3.17 -17.68
C THR A 12 8.12 -1.78 -18.10
N SER A 13 6.91 -1.35 -17.71
CA SER A 13 6.41 0.00 -17.95
C SER A 13 7.14 1.07 -17.14
N ASN A 14 7.56 0.76 -15.90
CA ASN A 14 8.39 1.69 -15.12
C ASN A 14 9.72 1.96 -15.83
N THR A 15 10.36 0.92 -16.37
CA THR A 15 11.61 1.05 -17.12
C THR A 15 11.42 1.79 -18.44
N ALA A 16 10.27 1.60 -19.10
CA ALA A 16 9.92 2.30 -20.33
C ALA A 16 9.41 3.73 -20.12
N HIS A 17 9.29 4.21 -18.86
CA HIS A 17 8.71 5.50 -18.52
C HIS A 17 7.32 5.72 -19.13
N THR A 18 6.49 4.68 -19.16
CA THR A 18 5.10 4.74 -19.64
C THR A 18 4.11 4.58 -18.50
N LEU A 19 2.95 5.21 -18.62
CA LEU A 19 1.88 5.10 -17.64
C LEU A 19 1.11 3.79 -17.86
N ALA A 20 1.46 2.77 -17.09
CA ALA A 20 0.90 1.42 -17.27
C ALA A 20 -0.63 1.36 -17.09
N GLY A 21 -1.17 2.07 -16.10
CA GLY A 21 -2.58 1.98 -15.74
C GLY A 21 -3.03 0.53 -15.55
N ARG A 22 -4.16 0.18 -16.18
CA ARG A 22 -4.74 -1.17 -16.17
C ARG A 22 -4.33 -2.02 -17.37
N SER A 23 -3.26 -1.65 -18.10
CA SER A 23 -2.77 -2.43 -19.25
C SER A 23 -2.51 -3.89 -18.84
N ALA A 24 -3.05 -4.81 -19.63
CA ALA A 24 -2.83 -6.24 -19.47
C ALA A 24 -1.38 -6.61 -19.79
N GLY A 25 -0.87 -7.68 -19.17
CA GLY A 25 0.45 -8.26 -19.49
C GLY A 25 1.67 -7.45 -19.04
N VAL A 26 1.50 -6.31 -18.37
CA VAL A 26 2.62 -5.57 -17.78
C VAL A 26 3.19 -6.37 -16.61
N ASP A 27 4.36 -6.98 -16.84
CA ASP A 27 5.07 -7.84 -15.89
C ASP A 27 6.19 -7.08 -15.17
N LEU A 28 6.79 -7.71 -14.17
CA LEU A 28 8.02 -7.24 -13.51
C LEU A 28 9.20 -7.35 -14.48
N ASP A 29 10.12 -6.39 -14.40
CA ASP A 29 11.45 -6.56 -14.98
C ASP A 29 12.37 -7.36 -14.04
N ASP A 30 13.63 -7.57 -14.42
CA ASP A 30 14.58 -8.36 -13.63
C ASP A 30 14.82 -7.78 -12.23
N LYS A 31 14.86 -6.44 -12.12
CA LYS A 31 14.99 -5.77 -10.82
C LYS A 31 13.71 -5.97 -9.98
N GLY A 32 12.55 -5.88 -10.61
CA GLY A 32 11.28 -6.13 -9.93
C GLY A 32 11.15 -7.57 -9.42
N ARG A 33 11.63 -8.55 -10.17
CA ARG A 33 11.68 -9.95 -9.73
C ARG A 33 12.63 -10.13 -8.54
N ALA A 34 13.80 -9.50 -8.57
CA ALA A 34 14.72 -9.48 -7.42
C ALA A 34 14.08 -8.84 -6.19
N GLN A 35 13.40 -7.70 -6.35
CA GLN A 35 12.66 -7.02 -5.29
C GLN A 35 11.54 -7.91 -4.69
N ALA A 36 10.84 -8.68 -5.53
CA ALA A 36 9.81 -9.62 -5.06
C ALA A 36 10.42 -10.76 -4.22
N GLN A 37 11.61 -11.23 -4.59
CA GLN A 37 12.35 -12.23 -3.82
C GLN A 37 12.86 -11.65 -2.48
N GLU A 38 13.43 -10.44 -2.49
CA GLU A 38 13.89 -9.74 -1.29
C GLU A 38 12.75 -9.46 -0.29
N LEU A 39 11.51 -9.32 -0.77
CA LEU A 39 10.35 -9.10 0.09
C LEU A 39 10.14 -10.27 1.07
N VAL A 40 10.49 -11.49 0.69
CA VAL A 40 10.42 -12.68 1.57
C VAL A 40 11.30 -12.48 2.79
N ASP A 41 12.55 -12.07 2.60
CA ASP A 41 13.51 -11.86 3.69
C ASP A 41 13.11 -10.65 4.55
N ARG A 42 12.62 -9.59 3.91
CA ARG A 42 12.19 -8.36 4.60
C ARG A 42 10.99 -8.57 5.51
N LEU A 43 10.14 -9.54 5.20
CA LEU A 43 8.93 -9.87 5.97
C LEU A 43 9.07 -11.21 6.74
N ALA A 44 10.27 -11.82 6.71
CA ALA A 44 10.54 -13.06 7.41
C ALA A 44 10.29 -12.94 8.92
N GLY A 45 9.68 -13.97 9.50
CA GLY A 45 9.37 -14.02 10.94
C GLY A 45 8.14 -13.23 11.36
N LEU A 46 7.54 -12.42 10.50
CA LEU A 46 6.27 -11.75 10.82
C LEU A 46 5.09 -12.74 10.73
N PRO A 47 4.15 -12.69 11.70
CA PRO A 47 3.00 -13.60 11.75
C PRO A 47 1.90 -13.18 10.77
N ILE A 48 2.22 -13.13 9.48
CA ILE A 48 1.29 -12.73 8.43
C ILE A 48 0.21 -13.80 8.27
N LYS A 49 -1.06 -13.40 8.34
CA LYS A 49 -2.22 -14.30 8.30
C LYS A 49 -2.98 -14.27 6.98
N ALA A 50 -2.85 -13.21 6.20
CA ALA A 50 -3.54 -13.09 4.92
C ALA A 50 -2.74 -12.27 3.91
N LEU A 51 -2.94 -12.62 2.64
CA LEU A 51 -2.43 -11.88 1.48
C LEU A 51 -3.62 -11.45 0.61
N VAL A 52 -3.64 -10.18 0.24
CA VAL A 52 -4.61 -9.60 -0.71
C VAL A 52 -3.82 -8.95 -1.84
N ARG A 53 -4.31 -9.02 -3.06
CA ARG A 53 -3.64 -8.40 -4.20
C ARG A 53 -4.59 -7.77 -5.20
N SER A 54 -4.10 -6.76 -5.88
CA SER A 54 -4.66 -6.28 -7.15
C SER A 54 -4.70 -7.43 -8.19
N PRO A 55 -5.67 -7.44 -9.12
CA PRO A 55 -5.75 -8.45 -10.18
C PRO A 55 -4.58 -8.38 -11.17
N LEU A 56 -3.84 -7.27 -11.25
CA LEU A 56 -2.84 -7.05 -12.27
C LEU A 56 -1.59 -7.92 -12.09
N LEU A 57 -1.07 -8.44 -13.20
CA LEU A 57 0.03 -9.41 -13.25
C LEU A 57 1.25 -8.99 -12.41
N ARG A 58 1.66 -7.73 -12.45
CA ARG A 58 2.78 -7.21 -11.67
C ARG A 58 2.60 -7.34 -10.16
N CYS A 59 1.35 -7.23 -9.64
CA CYS A 59 1.06 -7.49 -8.23
C CYS A 59 1.08 -8.98 -7.89
N GLU A 60 0.56 -9.82 -8.79
CA GLU A 60 0.65 -11.28 -8.69
C GLU A 60 2.10 -11.71 -8.57
N ARG A 61 2.94 -11.33 -9.54
CA ARG A 61 4.37 -11.67 -9.58
C ARG A 61 5.16 -11.13 -8.39
N THR A 62 4.74 -10.00 -7.82
CA THR A 62 5.37 -9.45 -6.61
C THR A 62 5.08 -10.30 -5.38
N LEU A 63 3.85 -10.79 -5.22
CA LEU A 63 3.49 -11.60 -4.05
C LEU A 63 3.78 -13.10 -4.20
N GLU A 64 4.01 -13.59 -5.41
CA GLU A 64 4.20 -15.02 -5.67
C GLU A 64 5.29 -15.68 -4.77
N PRO A 65 6.51 -15.10 -4.63
CA PRO A 65 7.53 -15.67 -3.73
C PRO A 65 7.11 -15.65 -2.25
N LEU A 66 6.50 -14.55 -1.79
CA LEU A 66 6.04 -14.42 -0.41
C LEU A 66 4.90 -15.40 -0.11
N ALA A 67 3.95 -15.53 -1.02
CA ALA A 67 2.83 -16.46 -0.91
C ALA A 67 3.32 -17.91 -0.78
N ALA A 68 4.29 -18.30 -1.61
CA ALA A 68 4.92 -19.62 -1.55
C ALA A 68 5.66 -19.84 -0.21
N ALA A 69 6.43 -18.87 0.26
CA ALA A 69 7.17 -18.96 1.53
C ALA A 69 6.26 -19.07 2.75
N LEU A 70 5.10 -18.41 2.72
CA LEU A 70 4.13 -18.44 3.82
C LEU A 70 3.10 -19.58 3.72
N GLY A 71 3.01 -20.27 2.57
CA GLY A 71 1.96 -21.26 2.29
C GLY A 71 0.56 -20.65 2.24
N LEU A 72 0.45 -19.37 1.84
CA LEU A 72 -0.82 -18.64 1.77
C LEU A 72 -1.24 -18.42 0.31
N THR A 73 -2.56 -18.45 0.06
CA THR A 73 -3.14 -18.12 -1.24
C THR A 73 -3.63 -16.67 -1.21
N PRO A 74 -3.09 -15.77 -2.06
CA PRO A 74 -3.56 -14.39 -2.12
C PRO A 74 -5.00 -14.28 -2.60
N VAL A 75 -5.82 -13.48 -1.91
CA VAL A 75 -7.16 -13.08 -2.35
C VAL A 75 -7.04 -11.94 -3.34
N VAL A 76 -7.71 -12.04 -4.48
CA VAL A 76 -7.79 -10.96 -5.48
C VAL A 76 -8.90 -10.00 -5.09
N ASP A 77 -8.61 -8.69 -5.06
CA ASP A 77 -9.61 -7.64 -4.84
C ASP A 77 -9.47 -6.55 -5.90
N GLU A 78 -10.51 -6.41 -6.74
CA GLU A 78 -10.58 -5.42 -7.82
C GLU A 78 -10.58 -3.98 -7.29
N ARG A 79 -10.97 -3.75 -6.03
CA ARG A 79 -11.03 -2.41 -5.44
C ARG A 79 -9.67 -1.81 -5.12
N ILE A 80 -8.60 -2.63 -5.12
CA ILE A 80 -7.21 -2.16 -4.98
C ILE A 80 -6.44 -2.22 -6.31
N VAL A 81 -7.15 -2.31 -7.45
CA VAL A 81 -6.56 -2.20 -8.78
C VAL A 81 -6.04 -0.78 -9.01
N GLU A 82 -5.08 -0.64 -9.93
CA GLU A 82 -4.52 0.66 -10.32
C GLU A 82 -5.62 1.62 -10.81
N VAL A 83 -5.32 2.89 -10.76
CA VAL A 83 -6.16 3.93 -11.34
C VAL A 83 -6.46 3.59 -12.80
N ASP A 84 -7.72 3.72 -13.19
CA ASP A 84 -8.07 3.74 -14.60
C ASP A 84 -7.72 5.13 -15.16
N TYR A 85 -6.58 5.21 -15.82
CA TYR A 85 -6.14 6.46 -16.43
C TYR A 85 -6.80 6.72 -17.79
N GLY A 86 -7.73 5.88 -18.22
CA GLY A 86 -8.46 6.01 -19.48
C GLY A 86 -7.52 6.21 -20.65
N SER A 87 -7.71 7.28 -21.43
CA SER A 87 -6.90 7.59 -22.61
C SER A 87 -5.43 7.93 -22.34
N TRP A 88 -5.04 8.10 -21.06
CA TRP A 88 -3.62 8.27 -20.68
C TRP A 88 -2.88 6.94 -20.56
N THR A 89 -3.61 5.84 -20.43
CA THR A 89 -3.03 4.49 -20.29
C THR A 89 -2.12 4.14 -21.47
N GLY A 90 -0.89 3.69 -21.17
CA GLY A 90 0.11 3.30 -22.14
C GLY A 90 0.92 4.44 -22.75
N ARG A 91 0.58 5.70 -22.47
CA ARG A 91 1.30 6.86 -23.01
C ARG A 91 2.62 7.12 -22.26
N PRO A 92 3.64 7.66 -22.95
CA PRO A 92 4.89 8.10 -22.33
C PRO A 92 4.64 9.23 -21.31
N LEU A 93 5.28 9.15 -20.13
CA LEU A 93 5.14 10.18 -19.08
C LEU A 93 5.59 11.57 -19.60
N GLY A 94 6.63 11.61 -20.44
CA GLY A 94 7.12 12.87 -21.02
C GLY A 94 6.11 13.62 -21.91
N GLU A 95 5.11 12.92 -22.45
CA GLU A 95 3.98 13.53 -23.16
C GLU A 95 2.92 14.02 -22.18
N LEU A 96 2.62 13.19 -21.16
CA LEU A 96 1.58 13.48 -20.17
C LEU A 96 1.90 14.71 -19.32
N PHE A 97 3.18 15.02 -19.09
CA PHE A 97 3.59 16.26 -18.40
C PHE A 97 3.12 17.53 -19.08
N LYS A 98 2.78 17.48 -20.36
CA LYS A 98 2.30 18.60 -21.17
C LYS A 98 0.78 18.74 -21.17
N GLU A 99 0.06 17.76 -20.66
CA GLU A 99 -1.39 17.79 -20.61
C GLU A 99 -1.89 18.78 -19.56
N PRO A 100 -2.93 19.56 -19.84
CA PRO A 100 -3.49 20.51 -18.85
C PRO A 100 -3.90 19.83 -17.53
N LEU A 101 -4.44 18.61 -17.62
CA LEU A 101 -4.85 17.84 -16.45
C LEU A 101 -3.66 17.45 -15.56
N TRP A 102 -2.42 17.45 -16.07
CA TRP A 102 -1.24 17.12 -15.27
C TRP A 102 -1.10 18.04 -14.05
N SER A 103 -1.32 19.35 -14.23
CA SER A 103 -1.26 20.30 -13.12
C SER A 103 -2.33 20.03 -12.07
N VAL A 104 -3.53 19.61 -12.48
CA VAL A 104 -4.60 19.23 -11.56
C VAL A 104 -4.22 18.00 -10.78
N VAL A 105 -3.69 16.95 -11.44
CA VAL A 105 -3.19 15.73 -10.77
C VAL A 105 -2.10 16.04 -9.74
N GLN A 106 -1.28 17.06 -9.97
CA GLN A 106 -0.22 17.45 -9.06
C GLN A 106 -0.68 18.35 -7.90
N GLN A 107 -1.61 19.26 -8.14
CA GLN A 107 -1.97 20.32 -7.18
C GLN A 107 -3.33 20.10 -6.53
N GLN A 108 -4.29 19.52 -7.23
CA GLN A 108 -5.66 19.25 -6.78
C GLN A 108 -6.12 17.85 -7.18
N PRO A 109 -5.44 16.79 -6.73
CA PRO A 109 -5.81 15.40 -7.06
C PRO A 109 -7.28 15.07 -6.81
N SER A 110 -7.91 15.68 -5.81
CA SER A 110 -9.34 15.46 -5.53
C SER A 110 -10.29 15.89 -6.65
N ALA A 111 -9.84 16.83 -7.52
CA ALA A 111 -10.57 17.29 -8.69
C ALA A 111 -10.13 16.57 -9.99
N ALA A 112 -9.12 15.72 -9.93
CA ALA A 112 -8.60 15.05 -11.11
C ALA A 112 -9.52 13.89 -11.51
N ILE A 113 -10.06 13.97 -12.73
CA ILE A 113 -10.81 12.91 -13.40
C ILE A 113 -10.10 12.64 -14.73
N PHE A 114 -9.64 11.41 -14.92
CA PHE A 114 -8.93 11.03 -16.14
C PHE A 114 -9.93 10.89 -17.31
N PRO A 115 -9.57 11.34 -18.52
CA PRO A 115 -10.44 11.19 -19.69
C PRO A 115 -10.73 9.71 -19.99
N ASP A 116 -12.00 9.35 -20.05
CA ASP A 116 -12.47 7.97 -20.21
C ASP A 116 -12.02 7.02 -19.08
N GLY A 117 -11.69 7.56 -17.90
CA GLY A 117 -11.16 6.82 -16.74
C GLY A 117 -11.81 7.19 -15.41
N GLU A 118 -11.11 6.95 -14.31
CA GLU A 118 -11.58 7.22 -12.94
C GLU A 118 -11.19 8.62 -12.45
N GLY A 119 -11.91 9.11 -11.43
CA GLY A 119 -11.47 10.18 -10.56
C GLY A 119 -10.56 9.67 -9.43
N LEU A 120 -9.54 10.44 -9.05
CA LEU A 120 -8.66 10.03 -7.93
C LEU A 120 -9.40 9.97 -6.59
N ALA A 121 -10.48 10.74 -6.42
CA ALA A 121 -11.34 10.65 -5.24
C ALA A 121 -12.10 9.30 -5.19
N ASP A 122 -12.55 8.79 -6.35
CA ASP A 122 -13.21 7.48 -6.45
C ASP A 122 -12.22 6.35 -6.15
N VAL A 123 -11.00 6.47 -6.64
CA VAL A 123 -9.90 5.54 -6.32
C VAL A 123 -9.62 5.48 -4.83
N GLN A 124 -9.52 6.63 -4.15
CA GLN A 124 -9.37 6.67 -2.70
C GLN A 124 -10.54 5.99 -2.00
N ALA A 125 -11.76 6.34 -2.36
CA ALA A 125 -12.97 5.79 -1.73
C ALA A 125 -13.02 4.25 -1.83
N ARG A 126 -12.82 3.67 -3.05
CA ARG A 126 -12.85 2.21 -3.23
C ARG A 126 -11.72 1.49 -2.52
N ALA A 127 -10.50 2.05 -2.56
CA ALA A 127 -9.33 1.41 -1.98
C ALA A 127 -9.36 1.43 -0.44
N VAL A 128 -9.74 2.55 0.15
CA VAL A 128 -9.93 2.67 1.60
C VAL A 128 -11.04 1.74 2.10
N ALA A 129 -12.18 1.68 1.39
CA ALA A 129 -13.26 0.77 1.73
C ALA A 129 -12.81 -0.69 1.68
N ALA A 130 -12.03 -1.09 0.66
CA ALA A 130 -11.48 -2.44 0.55
C ALA A 130 -10.56 -2.79 1.74
N VAL A 131 -9.60 -1.92 2.05
CA VAL A 131 -8.67 -2.17 3.17
C VAL A 131 -9.39 -2.28 4.50
N ARG A 132 -10.33 -1.37 4.79
CA ARG A 132 -11.11 -1.39 6.04
C ARG A 132 -12.03 -2.61 6.15
N GLU A 133 -12.57 -3.09 5.04
CA GLU A 133 -13.38 -4.30 5.02
C GLU A 133 -12.54 -5.55 5.28
N HIS A 134 -11.38 -5.69 4.61
CA HIS A 134 -10.45 -6.80 4.89
C HIS A 134 -9.98 -6.78 6.34
N ASP A 135 -9.63 -5.62 6.86
CA ASP A 135 -9.20 -5.43 8.25
C ASP A 135 -10.26 -5.89 9.25
N ARG A 136 -11.51 -5.44 9.06
CA ARG A 136 -12.65 -5.85 9.90
C ARG A 136 -12.92 -7.36 9.80
N ARG A 137 -12.95 -7.92 8.59
CA ARG A 137 -13.19 -9.36 8.37
C ARG A 137 -12.12 -10.21 9.04
N LEU A 138 -10.85 -9.81 8.96
CA LEU A 138 -9.76 -10.52 9.62
C LEU A 138 -9.86 -10.41 11.15
N ALA A 139 -10.31 -9.26 11.68
CA ALA A 139 -10.60 -9.11 13.10
C ALA A 139 -11.67 -10.10 13.58
N GLU A 140 -12.78 -10.16 12.86
CA GLU A 140 -13.89 -11.09 13.15
C GLU A 140 -13.43 -12.57 13.11
N GLN A 141 -12.58 -12.93 12.15
CA GLN A 141 -12.05 -14.29 11.99
C GLN A 141 -11.00 -14.70 13.03
N ASN A 142 -10.47 -13.75 13.79
CA ASN A 142 -9.42 -13.97 14.78
C ASN A 142 -9.82 -13.49 16.18
N ASP A 143 -11.10 -13.51 16.51
CA ASP A 143 -11.65 -13.14 17.84
C ASP A 143 -11.18 -11.76 18.34
N GLY A 144 -10.98 -10.81 17.42
CA GLY A 144 -10.49 -9.47 17.71
C GLY A 144 -8.98 -9.36 17.97
N ALA A 145 -8.23 -10.46 17.90
CA ALA A 145 -6.78 -10.41 18.04
C ALA A 145 -6.13 -9.61 16.91
N ASP A 146 -5.11 -8.80 17.22
CA ASP A 146 -4.38 -8.03 16.21
C ASP A 146 -3.59 -8.99 15.31
N VAL A 147 -3.99 -9.04 14.04
CA VAL A 147 -3.30 -9.83 13.02
C VAL A 147 -2.65 -8.93 11.99
N LEU A 148 -1.55 -9.44 11.45
CA LEU A 148 -0.79 -8.80 10.39
C LEU A 148 -1.20 -9.39 9.04
N TRP A 149 -1.45 -8.53 8.07
CA TRP A 149 -1.79 -8.96 6.72
C TRP A 149 -1.16 -8.05 5.65
N VAL A 150 -1.04 -8.53 4.43
CA VAL A 150 -0.37 -7.83 3.33
C VAL A 150 -1.37 -7.53 2.22
N ALA A 151 -1.34 -6.30 1.70
CA ALA A 151 -2.06 -5.90 0.49
C ALA A 151 -1.08 -5.39 -0.57
N CYS A 152 -0.96 -6.09 -1.70
CA CYS A 152 -0.14 -5.66 -2.83
C CYS A 152 -0.96 -4.87 -3.83
N SER A 153 -0.54 -3.63 -4.08
CA SER A 153 -1.24 -2.68 -4.94
C SER A 153 -0.25 -1.76 -5.69
N HIS A 154 -0.65 -0.56 -6.02
CA HIS A 154 0.00 0.38 -6.93
C HIS A 154 0.30 1.71 -6.23
N GLY A 155 1.17 2.51 -6.86
CA GLY A 155 1.67 3.74 -6.27
C GLY A 155 0.57 4.70 -5.83
N ASP A 156 -0.31 5.11 -6.75
CA ASP A 156 -1.33 6.11 -6.44
C ASP A 156 -2.42 5.57 -5.51
N VAL A 157 -2.75 4.29 -5.62
CA VAL A 157 -3.70 3.63 -4.71
C VAL A 157 -3.16 3.61 -3.27
N ILE A 158 -1.89 3.23 -3.09
CA ILE A 158 -1.24 3.21 -1.76
C ILE A 158 -1.14 4.61 -1.17
N LYS A 159 -0.73 5.60 -1.98
CA LYS A 159 -0.66 7.01 -1.55
C LYS A 159 -2.03 7.52 -1.08
N ALA A 160 -3.11 7.15 -1.80
CA ALA A 160 -4.47 7.53 -1.44
C ALA A 160 -4.93 6.88 -0.11
N ILE A 161 -4.60 5.60 0.13
CA ILE A 161 -4.90 4.91 1.39
C ILE A 161 -4.11 5.52 2.55
N VAL A 162 -2.82 5.80 2.35
CA VAL A 162 -1.96 6.41 3.39
C VAL A 162 -2.43 7.82 3.71
N ALA A 163 -2.84 8.61 2.71
CA ALA A 163 -3.40 9.96 2.91
C ALA A 163 -4.66 9.90 3.79
N ASP A 164 -5.60 8.97 3.53
CA ASP A 164 -6.78 8.77 4.37
C ASP A 164 -6.38 8.41 5.82
N ALA A 165 -5.46 7.47 6.00
CA ALA A 165 -5.02 7.05 7.33
C ALA A 165 -4.33 8.17 8.12
N LEU A 166 -3.66 9.09 7.45
CA LEU A 166 -3.04 10.29 8.05
C LEU A 166 -4.05 11.42 8.31
N GLY A 167 -5.31 11.30 7.85
CA GLY A 167 -6.26 12.41 7.84
C GLY A 167 -5.83 13.57 6.91
N LEU A 168 -4.98 13.27 5.95
CA LEU A 168 -4.49 14.23 4.97
C LEU A 168 -5.52 14.37 3.84
N HIS A 169 -5.88 15.61 3.49
CA HIS A 169 -6.71 15.83 2.32
C HIS A 169 -6.06 15.24 1.07
N LEU A 170 -6.85 14.68 0.16
CA LEU A 170 -6.34 14.00 -1.03
C LEU A 170 -5.41 14.91 -1.87
N ASP A 171 -5.59 16.22 -1.85
CA ASP A 171 -4.70 17.18 -2.51
C ASP A 171 -3.27 17.18 -1.96
N GLY A 172 -3.06 16.58 -0.80
CA GLY A 172 -1.73 16.39 -0.23
C GLY A 172 -1.07 15.05 -0.59
N PHE A 173 -1.75 14.13 -1.30
CA PHE A 173 -1.26 12.75 -1.48
C PHE A 173 0.04 12.66 -2.29
N GLN A 174 0.32 13.65 -3.15
CA GLN A 174 1.60 13.71 -3.89
C GLN A 174 2.84 13.95 -3.00
N ARG A 175 2.63 14.33 -1.73
CA ARG A 175 3.70 14.44 -0.72
C ARG A 175 4.13 13.07 -0.17
N ILE A 176 3.35 12.03 -0.46
CA ILE A 176 3.62 10.66 -0.04
C ILE A 176 4.36 9.95 -1.17
N THR A 177 5.45 9.28 -0.83
CA THR A 177 6.20 8.45 -1.78
C THR A 177 5.83 6.98 -1.57
N ALA A 178 5.76 6.23 -2.66
CA ALA A 178 5.61 4.78 -2.64
C ALA A 178 6.45 4.21 -3.79
N ASP A 179 7.66 3.74 -3.49
CA ASP A 179 8.60 3.19 -4.46
C ASP A 179 8.27 1.72 -4.81
N PRO A 180 8.71 1.20 -5.96
CA PRO A 180 8.53 -0.21 -6.28
C PRO A 180 9.04 -1.14 -5.17
N ALA A 181 8.21 -2.11 -4.76
CA ALA A 181 8.42 -3.03 -3.64
C ALA A 181 8.59 -2.37 -2.26
N SER A 182 8.24 -1.09 -2.11
CA SER A 182 8.19 -0.46 -0.79
C SER A 182 7.01 -1.00 0.03
N CYS A 183 7.16 -0.93 1.35
CA CYS A 183 6.14 -1.27 2.32
C CYS A 183 5.70 0.00 3.07
N SER A 184 4.39 0.23 3.15
CA SER A 184 3.79 1.20 4.06
C SER A 184 2.91 0.45 5.05
N VAL A 185 3.00 0.78 6.34
CA VAL A 185 2.35 0.02 7.41
C VAL A 185 1.35 0.89 8.12
N ILE A 186 0.11 0.41 8.21
CA ILE A 186 -0.97 1.09 8.91
C ILE A 186 -1.56 0.11 9.93
N ARG A 187 -1.62 0.54 11.20
CA ARG A 187 -2.33 -0.15 12.25
C ARG A 187 -3.69 0.51 12.47
N TYR A 188 -4.75 -0.22 12.21
CA TYR A 188 -6.11 0.21 12.50
C TYR A 188 -6.51 -0.20 13.92
N THR A 189 -6.94 0.75 14.71
CA THR A 189 -7.48 0.53 16.06
C THR A 189 -8.96 0.95 16.12
N ALA A 190 -9.62 0.68 17.24
CA ALA A 190 -11.00 1.10 17.43
C ALA A 190 -11.17 2.64 17.43
N MET A 191 -10.10 3.37 17.78
CA MET A 191 -10.15 4.83 17.87
C MET A 191 -9.71 5.51 16.56
N ARG A 192 -8.58 5.08 16.00
CA ARG A 192 -7.98 5.75 14.81
C ARG A 192 -6.94 4.85 14.13
N PRO A 193 -6.61 5.11 12.85
CA PRO A 193 -5.44 4.50 12.23
C PRO A 193 -4.15 5.15 12.73
N PHE A 194 -3.08 4.36 12.79
CA PHE A 194 -1.70 4.82 13.01
C PHE A 194 -0.87 4.44 11.79
N VAL A 195 -0.26 5.41 11.13
CA VAL A 195 0.71 5.15 10.06
C VAL A 195 2.07 4.93 10.70
N VAL A 196 2.51 3.68 10.72
CA VAL A 196 3.74 3.25 11.41
C VAL A 196 4.96 3.47 10.53
N HIS A 197 4.85 3.13 9.24
CA HIS A 197 5.89 3.34 8.23
C HIS A 197 5.29 3.80 6.91
N VAL A 198 6.05 4.63 6.18
CA VAL A 198 5.73 5.02 4.81
C VAL A 198 6.95 4.75 3.94
N ASN A 199 6.73 4.12 2.79
CA ASN A 199 7.77 3.89 1.78
C ASN A 199 9.04 3.16 2.29
N HIS A 200 8.90 2.22 3.19
CA HIS A 200 10.04 1.47 3.71
C HIS A 200 10.59 0.50 2.66
N THR A 201 11.88 0.64 2.32
CA THR A 201 12.58 -0.20 1.33
C THR A 201 13.73 -1.01 1.92
N GLY A 202 14.05 -0.80 3.20
CA GLY A 202 15.18 -1.44 3.87
C GLY A 202 14.87 -2.86 4.40
N PRO A 203 15.91 -3.57 4.89
CA PRO A 203 15.77 -4.96 5.38
C PRO A 203 15.14 -5.08 6.78
N ALA A 204 15.10 -4.00 7.56
CA ALA A 204 14.78 -4.06 8.99
C ALA A 204 13.28 -3.93 9.34
N LEU A 205 12.37 -4.07 8.38
CA LEU A 205 10.93 -3.88 8.64
C LEU A 205 10.40 -4.85 9.70
N ALA A 206 10.79 -6.12 9.62
CA ALA A 206 10.36 -7.14 10.58
C ALA A 206 10.79 -6.81 12.01
N SER A 207 12.02 -6.36 12.22
CA SER A 207 12.50 -5.98 13.54
C SER A 207 11.79 -4.74 14.10
N ALA A 208 11.51 -3.76 13.24
CA ALA A 208 10.78 -2.55 13.62
C ALA A 208 9.31 -2.83 14.04
N LEU A 209 8.67 -3.84 13.42
CA LEU A 209 7.30 -4.22 13.76
C LEU A 209 7.22 -5.21 14.96
N SER A 210 8.32 -5.86 15.30
CA SER A 210 8.40 -6.84 16.41
C SER A 210 8.78 -6.21 17.74
N ALA A 211 9.11 -4.92 17.78
CA ALA A 211 9.42 -4.23 19.04
C ALA A 211 8.17 -4.21 19.95
N PRO A 212 8.27 -4.68 21.20
CA PRO A 212 7.15 -4.61 22.13
C PRO A 212 6.81 -3.15 22.44
N PRO A 213 5.53 -2.82 22.72
CA PRO A 213 5.20 -1.50 23.23
C PRO A 213 5.92 -1.28 24.56
N THR A 214 6.59 -0.14 24.70
CA THR A 214 7.22 0.26 25.97
C THR A 214 6.16 0.42 27.05
N PRO A 215 6.32 -0.18 28.25
CA PRO A 215 5.40 0.04 29.35
C PRO A 215 5.48 1.49 29.83
N ASP A 216 4.36 2.08 30.20
CA ASP A 216 4.33 3.36 30.89
C ASP A 216 5.07 3.28 32.23
N HIS A 217 5.54 4.41 32.77
CA HIS A 217 6.28 4.53 34.00
C HIS A 217 5.57 3.94 35.26
N ASP A 218 4.27 3.69 35.18
CA ASP A 218 3.48 3.07 36.23
C ASP A 218 3.28 1.55 36.06
N GLY A 219 3.87 0.96 35.03
CA GLY A 219 3.79 -0.47 34.71
C GLY A 219 2.52 -0.90 33.96
N SER A 220 1.64 0.02 33.58
CA SER A 220 0.52 -0.26 32.71
C SER A 220 0.94 -0.05 31.27
N ALA A 221 0.72 -1.04 30.40
CA ALA A 221 0.91 -0.86 28.96
C ALA A 221 -0.16 0.09 28.41
N PRO A 222 0.20 1.08 27.56
CA PRO A 222 -0.77 1.92 26.91
C PRO A 222 -1.74 1.05 26.09
N SER A 223 -3.02 1.45 26.01
CA SER A 223 -3.98 0.72 25.19
C SER A 223 -3.56 0.79 23.72
N ALA A 224 -3.91 -0.23 22.93
CA ALA A 224 -3.56 -0.28 21.50
C ALA A 224 -4.09 0.91 20.68
N GLY A 225 -4.97 1.74 21.27
CA GLY A 225 -5.53 2.96 20.67
C GLY A 225 -4.84 4.26 21.05
N ASP A 226 -3.91 4.22 22.01
CA ASP A 226 -3.29 5.42 22.58
C ASP A 226 -1.99 5.79 21.86
N ALA A 227 -1.77 7.10 21.72
CA ALA A 227 -0.48 7.63 21.29
C ALA A 227 0.34 8.00 22.54
N VAL A 228 1.62 7.69 22.53
CA VAL A 228 2.53 8.06 23.63
C VAL A 228 2.86 9.54 23.50
N VAL A 229 2.59 10.31 24.57
CA VAL A 229 2.95 11.73 24.63
C VAL A 229 4.48 11.86 24.68
N GLY A 230 5.04 12.68 23.79
CA GLY A 230 6.50 12.83 23.63
C GLY A 230 7.15 11.83 22.68
N GLY A 231 6.38 10.89 22.12
CA GLY A 231 6.85 9.85 21.21
C GLY A 231 7.50 8.66 21.93
N SER A 232 7.93 7.67 21.13
CA SER A 232 8.72 6.54 21.65
C SER A 232 10.10 7.00 22.10
N THR A 233 10.59 6.44 23.19
CA THR A 233 11.91 6.77 23.77
C THR A 233 12.99 5.76 23.42
N ASP A 234 12.70 4.83 22.49
CA ASP A 234 13.62 3.79 22.01
C ASP A 234 14.35 4.20 20.74
#